data_051f1ee5974c2d488df4ac55a7bc788b
#
_entry.id   051f1ee5974c2d488df4ac55a7bc788b
#
_cell.length_a   1.000
_cell.length_b   1.000
_cell.length_c   1.000
_cell.angle_alpha   90.00
_cell.angle_beta   90.00
_cell.angle_gamma   90.00
#
_symmetry.space_group_name_H-M   'P 1'
#
loop_
_entity.id
_entity.type
_entity.pdbx_description
1 polymer ?
#
loop_
_entity_poly.entity_id
_entity_poly.type
_entity_poly.pdbx_seq_one_letter_code
_entity_poly.pdbx_strand_id
1 'polypeptide(L)'
;KLAIEVGIPLVELSEIDGLDIVIDGADEYDPDFQLIKGGGAALLREKIVAAASTRMIVIADESKLVERLGAFPLPVEVNPFAHETTAQMICEAISTNGLSGDVTLRGDDNPIMTDGGHYIYDCALGHIEDASSLSEALLNVPGVVEHGLFLGLATGAIIASDTGLKEFGEI
;
A
#
# COMPACT_ATOMS: atom_id res chain seq x y z
N LYS A 1 17.95 1.30 9.84
CA LYS A 1 18.84 0.82 10.93
C LYS A 1 19.69 -0.33 10.42
N LEU A 2 19.10 -1.47 9.99
CA LEU A 2 19.82 -2.65 9.51
C LEU A 2 20.75 -2.34 8.32
N ALA A 3 20.30 -1.58 7.34
CA ALA A 3 21.10 -1.23 6.17
C ALA A 3 22.42 -0.52 6.55
N ILE A 4 22.35 0.42 7.51
CA ILE A 4 23.56 1.09 8.05
C ILE A 4 24.46 0.09 8.76
N GLU A 5 23.91 -0.80 9.57
CA GLU A 5 24.67 -1.81 10.33
C GLU A 5 25.45 -2.77 9.42
N VAL A 6 24.88 -3.12 8.24
CA VAL A 6 25.52 -4.00 7.26
C VAL A 6 26.31 -3.22 6.17
N GLY A 7 26.47 -1.89 6.32
CA GLY A 7 27.29 -1.08 5.45
C GLY A 7 26.67 -0.74 4.08
N ILE A 8 25.34 -0.83 3.93
CA ILE A 8 24.66 -0.36 2.71
C ILE A 8 24.59 1.16 2.76
N PRO A 9 25.11 1.89 1.73
CA PRO A 9 25.01 3.34 1.67
C PRO A 9 23.54 3.75 1.55
N LEU A 10 23.13 4.72 2.38
CA LEU A 10 21.82 5.34 2.32
C LEU A 10 21.97 6.75 1.78
N VAL A 11 21.01 7.14 0.96
CA VAL A 11 20.86 8.48 0.39
C VAL A 11 19.43 8.95 0.56
N GLU A 12 19.23 10.26 0.68
CA GLU A 12 17.91 10.84 0.62
C GLU A 12 17.44 10.91 -0.84
N LEU A 13 16.13 10.68 -1.07
CA LEU A 13 15.56 10.72 -2.42
C LEU A 13 15.79 12.09 -3.12
N SER A 14 15.87 13.16 -2.34
CA SER A 14 16.17 14.52 -2.82
C SER A 14 17.64 14.74 -3.25
N GLU A 15 18.52 13.80 -2.95
CA GLU A 15 19.96 13.91 -3.27
C GLU A 15 20.34 13.16 -4.56
N ILE A 16 19.35 12.53 -5.22
CA ILE A 16 19.54 11.74 -6.45
C ILE A 16 18.62 12.25 -7.56
N ASP A 17 19.05 12.09 -8.81
CA ASP A 17 18.28 12.55 -9.98
C ASP A 17 17.10 11.62 -10.34
N GLY A 18 17.01 10.43 -9.73
CA GLY A 18 15.94 9.44 -9.93
C GLY A 18 16.37 8.05 -9.50
N LEU A 19 15.44 7.11 -9.59
CA LEU A 19 15.64 5.70 -9.29
C LEU A 19 15.38 4.85 -10.54
N ASP A 20 16.35 4.01 -10.91
CA ASP A 20 16.16 3.06 -12.01
C ASP A 20 15.17 1.96 -11.64
N ILE A 21 15.24 1.51 -10.37
CA ILE A 21 14.44 0.40 -9.88
C ILE A 21 14.17 0.54 -8.39
N VAL A 22 12.94 0.20 -7.99
CA VAL A 22 12.58 -0.11 -6.61
C VAL A 22 12.19 -1.58 -6.51
N ILE A 23 12.63 -2.24 -5.44
CA ILE A 23 12.27 -3.62 -5.11
C ILE A 23 11.56 -3.58 -3.77
N ASP A 24 10.31 -4.07 -3.73
CA ASP A 24 9.50 -4.01 -2.52
C ASP A 24 8.56 -5.22 -2.41
N GLY A 25 8.03 -5.47 -1.21
CA GLY A 25 7.03 -6.50 -0.97
C GLY A 25 5.61 -6.03 -1.25
N ALA A 26 4.65 -6.96 -1.13
CA ALA A 26 3.22 -6.67 -1.14
C ALA A 26 2.50 -7.51 -0.08
N ASP A 27 1.41 -6.96 0.48
CA ASP A 27 0.50 -7.71 1.35
C ASP A 27 -0.45 -8.57 0.53
N GLU A 28 -0.86 -8.07 -0.65
CA GLU A 28 -1.56 -8.79 -1.72
C GLU A 28 -1.09 -8.30 -3.09
N TYR A 29 -1.18 -9.15 -4.09
CA TYR A 29 -1.06 -8.80 -5.50
C TYR A 29 -2.03 -9.62 -6.35
N ASP A 30 -2.55 -9.00 -7.43
CA ASP A 30 -3.41 -9.65 -8.42
C ASP A 30 -2.65 -9.93 -9.73
N PRO A 31 -3.26 -10.66 -10.69
CA PRO A 31 -2.63 -10.98 -11.98
C PRO A 31 -2.27 -9.76 -12.84
N ASP A 32 -2.88 -8.61 -12.59
CA ASP A 32 -2.62 -7.35 -13.30
C ASP A 32 -1.57 -6.48 -12.59
N PHE A 33 -0.87 -7.03 -11.60
CA PHE A 33 0.11 -6.35 -10.75
C PHE A 33 -0.44 -5.13 -10.01
N GLN A 34 -1.72 -5.14 -9.67
CA GLN A 34 -2.28 -4.23 -8.69
C GLN A 34 -1.98 -4.80 -7.29
N LEU A 35 -1.64 -3.92 -6.35
CA LEU A 35 -1.19 -4.37 -5.04
C LEU A 35 -1.98 -3.75 -3.91
N ILE A 36 -2.07 -4.47 -2.78
CA ILE A 36 -2.28 -3.87 -1.46
C ILE A 36 -0.96 -3.93 -0.72
N LYS A 37 -0.57 -2.77 -0.15
CA LYS A 37 0.62 -2.57 0.68
C LYS A 37 0.26 -1.74 1.91
N GLY A 38 1.17 -1.68 2.87
CA GLY A 38 1.01 -0.85 4.06
C GLY A 38 0.75 -1.61 5.35
N GLY A 39 0.84 -2.94 5.34
CA GLY A 39 0.83 -3.74 6.56
C GLY A 39 1.92 -3.31 7.56
N GLY A 40 3.08 -2.86 7.07
CA GLY A 40 4.20 -2.32 7.85
C GLY A 40 4.10 -0.84 8.25
N ALA A 41 3.00 -0.14 7.96
CA ALA A 41 2.78 1.28 8.26
C ALA A 41 3.74 2.27 7.54
N ALA A 42 4.27 1.92 6.35
CA ALA A 42 5.20 2.75 5.58
C ALA A 42 4.66 3.12 4.19
N LEU A 43 3.36 2.86 3.91
CA LEU A 43 2.74 2.90 2.59
C LEU A 43 2.98 4.22 1.82
N LEU A 44 2.94 5.36 2.49
CA LEU A 44 3.16 6.67 1.86
C LEU A 44 4.60 6.79 1.32
N ARG A 45 5.59 6.46 2.14
CA ARG A 45 7.00 6.48 1.72
C ARG A 45 7.28 5.48 0.62
N GLU A 46 6.76 4.27 0.76
CA GLU A 46 6.86 3.21 -0.26
C GLU A 46 6.27 3.69 -1.60
N LYS A 47 5.08 4.31 -1.58
CA LYS A 47 4.43 4.82 -2.79
C LYS A 47 5.20 5.99 -3.42
N ILE A 48 5.75 6.91 -2.61
CA ILE A 48 6.60 8.00 -3.11
C ILE A 48 7.83 7.44 -3.83
N VAL A 49 8.51 6.46 -3.22
CA VAL A 49 9.69 5.82 -3.82
C VAL A 49 9.32 5.06 -5.09
N ALA A 50 8.21 4.32 -5.09
CA ALA A 50 7.71 3.61 -6.27
C ALA A 50 7.39 4.57 -7.42
N ALA A 51 6.68 5.67 -7.13
CA ALA A 51 6.34 6.68 -8.13
C ALA A 51 7.55 7.45 -8.68
N ALA A 52 8.62 7.55 -7.90
CA ALA A 52 9.89 8.17 -8.32
C ALA A 52 10.82 7.21 -9.08
N SER A 53 10.46 5.93 -9.18
CA SER A 53 11.28 4.90 -9.82
C SER A 53 10.83 4.64 -11.25
N THR A 54 11.77 4.29 -12.12
CA THR A 54 11.46 3.90 -13.50
C THR A 54 10.75 2.55 -13.55
N ARG A 55 11.14 1.62 -12.66
CA ARG A 55 10.54 0.29 -12.55
C ARG A 55 10.30 -0.06 -11.09
N MET A 56 9.18 -0.73 -10.83
CA MET A 56 8.89 -1.34 -9.53
C MET A 56 8.78 -2.86 -9.70
N ILE A 57 9.66 -3.60 -9.01
CA ILE A 57 9.65 -5.05 -8.96
C ILE A 57 9.11 -5.50 -7.61
N VAL A 58 8.02 -6.25 -7.65
CA VAL A 58 7.43 -6.84 -6.44
C VAL A 58 8.12 -8.16 -6.13
N ILE A 59 8.51 -8.35 -4.87
CA ILE A 59 8.98 -9.63 -4.36
C ILE A 59 7.99 -10.16 -3.33
N ALA A 60 7.40 -11.33 -3.59
CA ALA A 60 6.42 -11.94 -2.72
C ALA A 60 6.48 -13.48 -2.81
N ASP A 61 5.74 -14.13 -1.95
CA ASP A 61 5.44 -15.56 -2.10
C ASP A 61 4.05 -15.76 -2.72
N GLU A 62 3.78 -16.98 -3.19
CA GLU A 62 2.53 -17.29 -3.88
C GLU A 62 1.28 -17.20 -3.00
N SER A 63 1.42 -17.15 -1.67
CA SER A 63 0.28 -16.96 -0.75
C SER A 63 -0.30 -15.55 -0.81
N LYS A 64 0.45 -14.59 -1.40
CA LYS A 64 0.03 -13.20 -1.56
C LYS A 64 -0.76 -12.96 -2.85
N LEU A 65 -0.80 -13.94 -3.75
CA LEU A 65 -1.59 -13.88 -4.98
C LEU A 65 -3.08 -14.04 -4.64
N VAL A 66 -3.86 -13.09 -5.08
CA VAL A 66 -5.31 -13.10 -4.99
C VAL A 66 -5.92 -12.94 -6.39
N GLU A 67 -7.14 -13.46 -6.58
CA GLU A 67 -7.88 -13.19 -7.83
C GLU A 67 -8.34 -11.72 -7.90
N ARG A 68 -8.68 -11.15 -6.73
CA ARG A 68 -9.08 -9.74 -6.53
C ARG A 68 -8.56 -9.24 -5.20
N LEU A 69 -8.11 -8.00 -5.18
CA LEU A 69 -7.62 -7.36 -3.97
C LEU A 69 -8.72 -7.22 -2.90
N GLY A 70 -8.34 -7.18 -1.63
CA GLY A 70 -9.19 -6.81 -0.50
C GLY A 70 -9.39 -7.88 0.56
N ALA A 71 -8.84 -9.10 0.41
CA ALA A 71 -8.82 -10.09 1.49
C ALA A 71 -7.92 -9.61 2.64
N PHE A 72 -6.79 -8.98 2.32
CA PHE A 72 -6.03 -8.19 3.28
C PHE A 72 -6.73 -6.85 3.51
N PRO A 73 -6.92 -6.39 4.75
CA PRO A 73 -7.53 -5.10 5.02
C PRO A 73 -6.76 -3.96 4.36
N LEU A 74 -7.45 -3.12 3.58
CA LEU A 74 -6.84 -1.99 2.90
C LEU A 74 -6.42 -0.90 3.91
N PRO A 75 -5.12 -0.58 4.06
CA PRO A 75 -4.68 0.49 4.93
C PRO A 75 -4.96 1.87 4.28
N VAL A 76 -5.48 2.80 5.07
CA VAL A 76 -5.69 4.20 4.69
C VAL A 76 -5.00 5.10 5.70
N GLU A 77 -3.98 5.84 5.27
CA GLU A 77 -3.23 6.77 6.10
C GLU A 77 -3.97 8.10 6.20
N VAL A 78 -4.17 8.58 7.43
CA VAL A 78 -5.00 9.75 7.71
C VAL A 78 -4.30 10.74 8.63
N ASN A 79 -4.59 12.02 8.45
CA ASN A 79 -4.15 13.06 9.37
C ASN A 79 -4.76 12.86 10.77
N PRO A 80 -4.00 13.00 11.87
CA PRO A 80 -4.51 12.82 13.23
C PRO A 80 -5.60 13.81 13.64
N PHE A 81 -5.65 15.00 13.03
CA PHE A 81 -6.68 15.98 13.34
C PHE A 81 -8.06 15.47 12.89
N ALA A 82 -8.98 15.35 13.84
CA ALA A 82 -10.36 14.90 13.62
C ALA A 82 -10.45 13.59 12.83
N HIS A 83 -9.53 12.65 13.09
CA HIS A 83 -9.40 11.40 12.33
C HIS A 83 -10.67 10.53 12.38
N GLU A 84 -11.47 10.59 13.47
CA GLU A 84 -12.76 9.88 13.55
C GLU A 84 -13.78 10.43 12.53
N THR A 85 -13.77 11.73 12.27
CA THR A 85 -14.61 12.34 11.23
C THR A 85 -14.12 11.90 9.84
N THR A 86 -12.81 11.84 9.62
CA THR A 86 -12.23 11.30 8.39
C THR A 86 -12.63 9.83 8.20
N ALA A 87 -12.61 9.02 9.26
CA ALA A 87 -13.05 7.62 9.19
C ALA A 87 -14.52 7.47 8.77
N GLN A 88 -15.41 8.35 9.25
CA GLN A 88 -16.81 8.35 8.80
C GLN A 88 -16.92 8.66 7.28
N MET A 89 -16.17 9.64 6.79
CA MET A 89 -16.14 9.95 5.36
C MET A 89 -15.51 8.81 4.53
N ILE A 90 -14.52 8.08 5.07
CA ILE A 90 -13.98 6.86 4.44
C ILE A 90 -15.07 5.80 4.32
N CYS A 91 -15.86 5.55 5.37
CA CYS A 91 -17.01 4.63 5.33
C CYS A 91 -18.03 5.03 4.24
N GLU A 92 -18.31 6.32 4.10
CA GLU A 92 -19.21 6.84 3.07
C GLU A 92 -18.64 6.62 1.66
N ALA A 93 -17.33 6.88 1.46
CA ALA A 93 -16.65 6.63 0.19
C ALA A 93 -16.68 5.15 -0.19
N ILE A 94 -16.41 4.25 0.75
CA ILE A 94 -16.50 2.79 0.59
C ILE A 94 -17.94 2.39 0.18
N SER A 95 -18.94 2.86 0.91
CA SER A 95 -20.35 2.56 0.63
C SER A 95 -20.81 3.07 -0.74
N THR A 96 -20.39 4.26 -1.12
CA THR A 96 -20.72 4.86 -2.44
C THR A 96 -20.11 4.06 -3.59
N ASN A 97 -18.99 3.38 -3.36
CA ASN A 97 -18.38 2.44 -4.31
C ASN A 97 -19.00 1.02 -4.27
N GLY A 98 -20.14 0.85 -3.59
CA GLY A 98 -20.84 -0.43 -3.51
C GLY A 98 -20.17 -1.47 -2.62
N LEU A 99 -19.20 -1.05 -1.81
CA LEU A 99 -18.45 -1.89 -0.89
C LEU A 99 -18.97 -1.73 0.55
N SER A 100 -18.63 -2.67 1.40
CA SER A 100 -18.93 -2.64 2.83
C SER A 100 -17.83 -3.36 3.60
N GLY A 101 -17.60 -2.94 4.82
CA GLY A 101 -16.61 -3.57 5.71
C GLY A 101 -16.31 -2.69 6.91
N ASP A 102 -15.58 -3.26 7.85
CA ASP A 102 -15.17 -2.55 9.06
C ASP A 102 -13.99 -1.62 8.75
N VAL A 103 -14.05 -0.41 9.31
CA VAL A 103 -12.98 0.59 9.24
C VAL A 103 -12.47 0.80 10.65
N THR A 104 -11.30 0.27 10.96
CA THR A 104 -10.75 0.23 12.33
C THR A 104 -9.44 0.99 12.44
N LEU A 105 -9.27 1.78 13.50
CA LEU A 105 -8.02 2.47 13.78
C LEU A 105 -6.95 1.44 14.15
N ARG A 106 -5.82 1.46 13.45
CA ARG A 106 -4.71 0.53 13.72
C ARG A 106 -4.08 0.84 15.08
N GLY A 107 -4.09 -0.16 15.98
CA GLY A 107 -3.57 -0.05 17.33
C GLY A 107 -4.59 0.39 18.38
N ASP A 108 -5.87 0.50 18.01
CA ASP A 108 -7.01 0.78 18.92
C ASP A 108 -6.73 1.92 19.92
N ASP A 109 -6.65 1.61 21.21
CA ASP A 109 -6.41 2.58 22.30
C ASP A 109 -4.99 3.18 22.29
N ASN A 110 -4.07 2.62 21.49
CA ASN A 110 -2.70 3.13 21.30
C ASN A 110 -2.37 3.20 19.82
N PRO A 111 -2.91 4.19 19.08
CA PRO A 111 -2.79 4.27 17.65
C PRO A 111 -1.35 4.20 17.15
N ILE A 112 -1.12 3.38 16.13
CA ILE A 112 0.18 3.33 15.46
C ILE A 112 0.35 4.62 14.66
N MET A 113 1.48 5.28 14.86
CA MET A 113 1.86 6.48 14.12
C MET A 113 2.86 6.13 13.04
N THR A 114 2.59 6.55 11.80
CA THR A 114 3.51 6.40 10.68
C THR A 114 4.73 7.31 10.83
N ASP A 115 5.76 7.08 10.04
CA ASP A 115 6.93 7.96 9.96
C ASP A 115 6.58 9.40 9.54
N GLY A 116 5.43 9.59 8.86
CA GLY A 116 4.88 10.89 8.48
C GLY A 116 4.12 11.60 9.60
N GLY A 117 3.92 10.93 10.76
CA GLY A 117 3.14 11.46 11.86
C GLY A 117 1.62 11.31 11.67
N HIS A 118 1.20 10.33 10.91
CA HIS A 118 -0.21 10.04 10.58
C HIS A 118 -0.69 8.76 11.26
N TYR A 119 -2.01 8.58 11.33
CA TYR A 119 -2.64 7.33 11.75
C TYR A 119 -2.99 6.46 10.54
N ILE A 120 -3.34 5.20 10.78
CA ILE A 120 -3.81 4.27 9.75
C ILE A 120 -5.16 3.71 10.20
N TYR A 121 -6.12 3.72 9.27
CA TYR A 121 -7.33 2.94 9.35
C TYR A 121 -7.22 1.72 8.44
N ASP A 122 -7.52 0.55 8.98
CA ASP A 122 -7.59 -0.71 8.23
C ASP A 122 -9.04 -0.95 7.81
N CYS A 123 -9.27 -1.03 6.49
CA CYS A 123 -10.58 -1.23 5.88
C CYS A 123 -10.73 -2.70 5.46
N ALA A 124 -11.50 -3.49 6.21
CA ALA A 124 -11.73 -4.92 5.96
C ALA A 124 -12.84 -5.11 4.93
N LEU A 125 -12.52 -5.03 3.64
CA LEU A 125 -13.50 -5.01 2.54
C LEU A 125 -13.81 -6.40 1.96
N GLY A 126 -12.95 -7.39 2.21
CA GLY A 126 -13.07 -8.75 1.70
C GLY A 126 -12.75 -8.90 0.22
N HIS A 127 -13.25 -8.03 -0.63
CA HIS A 127 -12.88 -7.93 -2.05
C HIS A 127 -13.18 -6.51 -2.57
N ILE A 128 -12.41 -6.08 -3.57
CA ILE A 128 -12.53 -4.77 -4.22
C ILE A 128 -12.78 -5.00 -5.71
N GLU A 129 -13.99 -4.68 -6.18
CA GLU A 129 -14.37 -4.90 -7.58
C GLU A 129 -13.70 -3.90 -8.52
N ASP A 130 -13.63 -2.64 -8.12
CA ASP A 130 -13.01 -1.55 -8.88
C ASP A 130 -12.04 -0.77 -7.98
N ALA A 131 -10.78 -1.23 -7.98
CA ALA A 131 -9.73 -0.62 -7.18
C ALA A 131 -9.43 0.82 -7.60
N SER A 132 -9.59 1.16 -8.89
CA SER A 132 -9.33 2.51 -9.40
C SER A 132 -10.39 3.49 -8.91
N SER A 133 -11.66 3.12 -8.97
CA SER A 133 -12.77 3.96 -8.47
C SER A 133 -12.66 4.17 -6.96
N LEU A 134 -12.35 3.12 -6.20
CA LEU A 134 -12.14 3.23 -4.75
C LEU A 134 -10.94 4.12 -4.42
N SER A 135 -9.82 3.98 -5.14
CA SER A 135 -8.62 4.80 -4.99
C SER A 135 -8.95 6.29 -5.14
N GLU A 136 -9.63 6.65 -6.22
CA GLU A 136 -10.04 8.03 -6.48
C GLU A 136 -10.99 8.55 -5.39
N ALA A 137 -11.96 7.75 -4.97
CA ALA A 137 -12.91 8.12 -3.94
C ALA A 137 -12.22 8.39 -2.58
N LEU A 138 -11.26 7.53 -2.19
CA LEU A 138 -10.51 7.69 -0.94
C LEU A 138 -9.61 8.94 -0.96
N LEU A 139 -8.91 9.21 -2.07
CA LEU A 139 -8.05 10.39 -2.20
C LEU A 139 -8.84 11.72 -2.19
N ASN A 140 -10.13 11.68 -2.50
CA ASN A 140 -11.01 12.85 -2.41
C ASN A 140 -11.57 13.08 -1.00
N VAL A 141 -11.32 12.20 -0.04
CA VAL A 141 -11.76 12.37 1.36
C VAL A 141 -10.83 13.34 2.09
N PRO A 142 -11.32 14.47 2.61
CA PRO A 142 -10.51 15.37 3.43
C PRO A 142 -9.94 14.66 4.65
N GLY A 143 -8.63 14.79 4.86
CA GLY A 143 -7.91 14.13 5.95
C GLY A 143 -7.27 12.79 5.57
N VAL A 144 -7.63 12.16 4.47
CA VAL A 144 -6.85 11.06 3.88
C VAL A 144 -5.57 11.63 3.29
N VAL A 145 -4.45 10.99 3.63
CA VAL A 145 -3.13 11.34 3.13
C VAL A 145 -2.77 10.43 1.95
N GLU A 146 -2.94 9.12 2.14
CA GLU A 146 -2.69 8.11 1.12
C GLU A 146 -3.36 6.78 1.52
N HIS A 147 -3.43 5.82 0.63
CA HIS A 147 -3.98 4.48 0.86
C HIS A 147 -3.08 3.38 0.28
N GLY A 148 -3.30 2.15 0.71
CA GLY A 148 -2.49 0.99 0.36
C GLY A 148 -2.72 0.39 -1.03
N LEU A 149 -3.60 0.94 -1.86
CA LEU A 149 -3.74 0.51 -3.26
C LEU A 149 -2.58 1.08 -4.09
N PHE A 150 -1.76 0.20 -4.66
CA PHE A 150 -0.68 0.53 -5.59
C PHE A 150 -1.09 0.06 -6.99
N LEU A 151 -1.63 0.98 -7.78
CA LEU A 151 -2.21 0.71 -9.09
C LEU A 151 -1.31 1.26 -10.19
N GLY A 152 -0.96 0.39 -11.16
CA GLY A 152 -0.15 0.79 -12.31
C GLY A 152 1.30 1.19 -11.96
N LEU A 153 1.81 0.84 -10.79
CA LEU A 153 3.18 1.13 -10.35
C LEU A 153 4.11 -0.06 -10.58
N ALA A 154 3.67 -1.28 -10.27
CA ALA A 154 4.48 -2.46 -10.45
C ALA A 154 4.65 -2.79 -11.95
N THR A 155 5.90 -2.99 -12.39
CA THR A 155 6.26 -3.36 -13.77
C THR A 155 6.54 -4.85 -13.90
N GLY A 156 6.87 -5.51 -12.79
CA GLY A 156 7.12 -6.95 -12.75
C GLY A 156 7.11 -7.48 -11.33
N ALA A 157 7.20 -8.81 -11.22
CA ALA A 157 7.23 -9.50 -9.94
C ALA A 157 8.15 -10.74 -9.97
N ILE A 158 8.80 -11.01 -8.84
CA ILE A 158 9.52 -12.26 -8.57
C ILE A 158 8.80 -12.95 -7.42
N ILE A 159 8.19 -14.09 -7.74
CA ILE A 159 7.33 -14.80 -6.81
C ILE A 159 7.99 -16.12 -6.38
N ALA A 160 8.15 -16.28 -5.08
CA ALA A 160 8.61 -17.52 -4.47
C ALA A 160 7.47 -18.54 -4.34
N SER A 161 7.71 -19.77 -4.74
CA SER A 161 6.78 -20.89 -4.60
C SER A 161 7.52 -22.15 -4.16
N ASP A 162 6.80 -23.20 -3.78
CA ASP A 162 7.38 -24.51 -3.44
C ASP A 162 8.19 -25.13 -4.58
N THR A 163 7.94 -24.72 -5.83
CA THR A 163 8.63 -25.20 -7.04
C THR A 163 9.78 -24.31 -7.48
N GLY A 164 10.08 -23.21 -6.78
CA GLY A 164 11.13 -22.26 -7.09
C GLY A 164 10.61 -20.85 -7.33
N LEU A 165 11.44 -20.03 -7.98
CA LEU A 165 11.11 -18.64 -8.30
C LEU A 165 10.41 -18.56 -9.67
N LYS A 166 9.42 -17.69 -9.75
CA LYS A 166 8.72 -17.32 -11.00
C LYS A 166 8.88 -15.82 -11.23
N GLU A 167 9.20 -15.45 -12.45
CA GLU A 167 9.36 -14.06 -12.88
C GLU A 167 8.19 -13.67 -13.79
N PHE A 168 7.67 -12.46 -13.61
CA PHE A 168 6.54 -11.91 -14.35
C PHE A 168 6.81 -10.44 -14.72
N GLY A 169 6.35 -10.02 -15.90
CA GLY A 169 6.50 -8.65 -16.38
C GLY A 169 7.94 -8.29 -16.75
N GLU A 170 8.31 -7.02 -16.58
CA GLU A 170 9.64 -6.48 -16.87
C GLU A 170 10.48 -6.47 -15.60
N ILE A 171 11.48 -7.35 -15.52
CA ILE A 171 12.41 -7.48 -14.39
C ILE A 171 13.69 -6.66 -14.64
#